data_7870c74a81b46f192c1c1acd0cda4401
#
_entry.id   7870c74a81b46f192c1c1acd0cda4401
#
_cell.length_a   1.000
_cell.length_b   1.000
_cell.length_c   1.000
_cell.angle_alpha   90.00
_cell.angle_beta   90.00
_cell.angle_gamma   90.00
#
_symmetry.space_group_name_H-M   'P 1'
#
loop_
_entity.id
_entity.type
_entity.pdbx_description
1 polymer ?
#
loop_
_entity_poly.entity_id
_entity_poly.type
_entity_poly.pdbx_seq_one_letter_code
_entity_poly.pdbx_strand_id
1 'polypeptide(L)'
;MEAAKTESLNFINLGIVLNKKGEVLMIRRVKKEEGSGGAVLEWAFPGGKQRYDETREECAHREILDETGYDVKPIRQISLRIHPQILVTIVYHLCELNSEKQVAEPREPHEVAEIKWVKPEEVRNLITTDLDSKVAKTLGI
;
A
#
# COMPACT_ATOMS: atom_id res chain seq x y z
N MET A 1 -8.42 0.33 21.70
CA MET A 1 -7.12 1.02 21.84
C MET A 1 -7.27 2.49 21.50
N GLU A 2 -6.93 3.35 22.44
CA GLU A 2 -7.10 4.80 22.23
C GLU A 2 -6.26 5.32 21.04
N ALA A 3 -5.03 4.83 20.91
CA ALA A 3 -4.16 5.26 19.81
C ALA A 3 -4.75 4.92 18.43
N ALA A 4 -5.31 3.71 18.28
CA ALA A 4 -5.93 3.29 17.02
C ALA A 4 -7.17 4.13 16.69
N LYS A 5 -7.97 4.45 17.70
CA LYS A 5 -9.16 5.28 17.52
C LYS A 5 -8.81 6.68 17.02
N THR A 6 -7.75 7.26 17.55
CA THR A 6 -7.27 8.58 17.11
C THR A 6 -6.70 8.52 15.71
N GLU A 7 -5.91 7.50 15.42
CA GLU A 7 -5.25 7.33 14.13
C GLU A 7 -6.24 7.17 12.97
N SER A 8 -7.37 6.49 13.19
CA SER A 8 -8.33 6.17 12.12
C SER A 8 -8.87 7.41 11.40
N LEU A 9 -8.75 8.57 11.98
CA LEU A 9 -9.21 9.81 11.36
C LEU A 9 -8.38 10.21 10.15
N ASN A 10 -7.07 9.89 10.17
CA ASN A 10 -6.12 10.45 9.19
C ASN A 10 -5.10 9.46 8.64
N PHE A 11 -5.15 8.19 9.03
CA PHE A 11 -4.11 7.23 8.65
C PHE A 11 -4.51 6.37 7.46
N ILE A 12 -3.55 6.27 6.53
CA ILE A 12 -3.61 5.35 5.38
C ILE A 12 -2.42 4.39 5.53
N ASN A 13 -2.68 3.09 5.48
CA ASN A 13 -1.65 2.07 5.64
C ASN A 13 -1.45 1.32 4.32
N LEU A 14 -0.24 1.41 3.77
CA LEU A 14 0.13 0.78 2.52
C LEU A 14 1.14 -0.33 2.75
N GLY A 15 1.09 -1.36 1.92
CA GLY A 15 1.99 -2.50 2.03
C GLY A 15 3.02 -2.54 0.90
N ILE A 16 4.27 -2.74 1.30
CA ILE A 16 5.34 -3.09 0.39
C ILE A 16 5.46 -4.60 0.47
N VAL A 17 4.77 -5.29 -0.41
CA VAL A 17 4.63 -6.75 -0.37
C VAL A 17 5.61 -7.37 -1.35
N LEU A 18 6.48 -8.24 -0.84
CA LEU A 18 7.48 -8.95 -1.64
C LEU A 18 7.14 -10.43 -1.72
N ASN A 19 7.24 -11.00 -2.92
CA ASN A 19 7.11 -12.44 -3.12
C ASN A 19 8.49 -13.11 -3.09
N LYS A 20 8.54 -14.42 -3.31
CA LYS A 20 9.79 -15.20 -3.30
C LYS A 20 10.79 -14.77 -4.36
N LYS A 21 10.29 -14.18 -5.46
CA LYS A 21 11.14 -13.69 -6.55
C LYS A 21 11.66 -12.28 -6.29
N GLY A 22 11.28 -11.66 -5.16
CA GLY A 22 11.63 -10.29 -4.86
C GLY A 22 10.83 -9.26 -5.64
N GLU A 23 9.72 -9.68 -6.22
CA GLU A 23 8.82 -8.76 -6.94
C GLU A 23 7.88 -8.06 -5.96
N VAL A 24 7.45 -6.86 -6.35
CA VAL A 24 6.62 -5.97 -5.53
C VAL A 24 5.19 -5.99 -6.05
N LEU A 25 4.24 -6.09 -5.13
CA LEU A 25 2.81 -6.07 -5.47
C LEU A 25 2.34 -4.65 -5.71
N MET A 26 1.80 -4.40 -6.88
CA MET A 26 1.25 -3.10 -7.27
C MET A 26 -0.18 -3.24 -7.74
N ILE A 27 -0.97 -2.20 -7.54
CA ILE A 27 -2.32 -2.12 -8.07
C ILE A 27 -2.46 -0.90 -8.98
N ARG A 28 -3.28 -1.04 -10.02
CA ARG A 28 -3.68 0.09 -10.85
C ARG A 28 -5.11 0.46 -10.49
N ARG A 29 -5.32 1.70 -10.16
CA ARG A 29 -6.63 2.19 -9.74
C ARG A 29 -7.52 2.47 -10.94
N VAL A 30 -8.80 2.16 -10.82
CA VAL A 30 -9.81 2.51 -11.83
C VAL A 30 -9.90 4.04 -11.94
N LYS A 31 -9.91 4.72 -10.79
CA LYS A 31 -9.95 6.18 -10.73
C LYS A 31 -8.57 6.70 -10.36
N LYS A 32 -8.00 7.53 -11.23
CA LYS A 32 -6.70 8.16 -11.00
C LYS A 32 -6.77 9.19 -9.88
N GLU A 33 -5.70 9.26 -9.08
CA GLU A 33 -5.57 10.23 -8.00
C GLU A 33 -4.55 11.29 -8.37
N GLU A 34 -4.76 12.54 -7.89
CA GLU A 34 -3.77 13.59 -8.02
C GLU A 34 -2.72 13.44 -6.93
N GLY A 35 -1.45 13.51 -7.32
CA GLY A 35 -0.33 13.59 -6.41
C GLY A 35 0.18 15.02 -6.31
N SER A 36 1.34 15.19 -5.68
CA SER A 36 2.00 16.49 -5.52
C SER A 36 2.33 17.11 -6.87
N GLY A 37 2.15 18.42 -6.99
CA GLY A 37 2.54 19.16 -8.18
C GLY A 37 1.71 18.86 -9.41
N GLY A 38 0.49 18.34 -9.25
CA GLY A 38 -0.39 18.02 -10.36
C GLY A 38 -0.12 16.68 -11.03
N ALA A 39 0.80 15.89 -10.50
CA ALA A 39 1.06 14.54 -11.01
C ALA A 39 -0.13 13.63 -10.75
N VAL A 40 -0.37 12.67 -11.63
CA VAL A 40 -1.49 11.73 -11.52
C VAL A 40 -0.96 10.36 -11.12
N LEU A 41 -1.49 9.81 -10.02
CA LEU A 41 -1.15 8.48 -9.53
C LEU A 41 -2.13 7.46 -10.10
N GLU A 42 -1.64 6.61 -10.98
CA GLU A 42 -2.39 5.50 -11.57
C GLU A 42 -2.07 4.19 -10.87
N TRP A 43 -0.78 3.92 -10.69
CA TRP A 43 -0.28 2.74 -9.98
C TRP A 43 0.09 3.10 -8.55
N ALA A 44 -0.18 2.19 -7.63
CA ALA A 44 0.07 2.41 -6.22
C ALA A 44 0.40 1.10 -5.50
N PHE A 45 1.00 1.22 -4.32
CA PHE A 45 1.09 0.10 -3.41
C PHE A 45 -0.30 -0.16 -2.83
N PRO A 46 -0.68 -1.43 -2.61
CA PRO A 46 -1.99 -1.75 -2.04
C PRO A 46 -2.08 -1.32 -0.58
N GLY A 47 -3.30 -1.01 -0.15
CA GLY A 47 -3.60 -0.58 1.20
C GLY A 47 -4.74 0.41 1.22
N GLY A 48 -5.00 1.00 2.36
CA GLY A 48 -6.10 1.94 2.47
C GLY A 48 -6.27 2.54 3.85
N LYS A 49 -7.44 3.12 4.06
CA LYS A 49 -7.75 3.91 5.24
C LYS A 49 -7.96 3.03 6.48
N GLN A 50 -7.33 3.41 7.56
CA GLN A 50 -7.46 2.72 8.85
C GLN A 50 -8.87 2.93 9.41
N ARG A 51 -9.46 1.86 9.92
CA ARG A 51 -10.74 1.91 10.60
C ARG A 51 -10.55 2.23 12.08
N TYR A 52 -11.60 2.71 12.68
CA TYR A 52 -11.67 3.12 14.08
C TYR A 52 -11.18 2.05 15.06
N ASP A 53 -11.47 0.79 14.79
CA ASP A 53 -11.25 -0.32 15.70
C ASP A 53 -10.08 -1.24 15.29
N GLU A 54 -9.22 -0.79 14.40
CA GLU A 54 -8.09 -1.62 13.97
C GLU A 54 -6.74 -0.94 14.20
N THR A 55 -5.70 -1.76 14.32
CA THR A 55 -4.32 -1.29 14.36
C THR A 55 -3.84 -1.00 12.94
N ARG A 56 -2.65 -0.38 12.83
CA ARG A 56 -2.02 -0.12 11.53
C ARG A 56 -1.81 -1.43 10.75
N GLU A 57 -1.31 -2.46 11.44
CA GLU A 57 -1.03 -3.77 10.84
C GLU A 57 -2.30 -4.47 10.40
N GLU A 58 -3.34 -4.42 11.23
CA GLU A 58 -4.65 -4.99 10.89
C GLU A 58 -5.24 -4.31 9.66
N CYS A 59 -5.09 -2.99 9.56
CA CYS A 59 -5.55 -2.23 8.40
C CYS A 59 -4.83 -2.68 7.13
N ALA A 60 -3.50 -2.76 7.16
CA ALA A 60 -2.72 -3.17 6.01
C ALA A 60 -3.13 -4.59 5.56
N HIS A 61 -3.22 -5.52 6.50
CA HIS A 61 -3.65 -6.89 6.20
C HIS A 61 -5.04 -6.92 5.54
N ARG A 62 -6.01 -6.24 6.13
CA ARG A 62 -7.39 -6.22 5.63
C ARG A 62 -7.50 -5.60 4.24
N GLU A 63 -6.93 -4.41 4.08
CA GLU A 63 -7.03 -3.68 2.82
C GLU A 63 -6.33 -4.41 1.68
N ILE A 64 -5.16 -4.99 1.92
CA ILE A 64 -4.44 -5.72 0.89
C ILE A 64 -5.20 -6.98 0.49
N LEU A 65 -5.76 -7.69 1.46
CA LEU A 65 -6.59 -8.86 1.18
C LEU A 65 -7.82 -8.49 0.34
N ASP A 66 -8.51 -7.42 0.73
CA ASP A 66 -9.71 -6.97 0.02
C ASP A 66 -9.41 -6.49 -1.40
N GLU A 67 -8.30 -5.80 -1.59
CA GLU A 67 -7.94 -5.25 -2.90
C GLU A 67 -7.32 -6.30 -3.84
N THR A 68 -6.54 -7.23 -3.31
CA THR A 68 -5.71 -8.09 -4.12
C THR A 68 -5.97 -9.58 -3.98
N GLY A 69 -6.64 -10.00 -2.92
CA GLY A 69 -6.84 -11.42 -2.61
C GLY A 69 -5.61 -12.10 -1.99
N TYR A 70 -4.53 -11.36 -1.77
CA TYR A 70 -3.34 -11.90 -1.13
C TYR A 70 -3.39 -11.71 0.38
N ASP A 71 -3.03 -12.78 1.10
CA ASP A 71 -2.93 -12.76 2.56
C ASP A 71 -1.50 -12.43 2.96
N VAL A 72 -1.31 -11.28 3.59
CA VAL A 72 0.00 -10.77 3.94
C VAL A 72 0.20 -10.66 5.44
N LYS A 73 1.46 -10.73 5.85
CA LYS A 73 1.87 -10.49 7.23
C LYS A 73 2.75 -9.23 7.26
N PRO A 74 2.27 -8.14 7.86
CA PRO A 74 3.13 -6.97 8.07
C PRO A 74 4.27 -7.34 9.02
N ILE A 75 5.52 -7.08 8.60
CA ILE A 75 6.72 -7.44 9.37
C ILE A 75 7.22 -6.26 10.19
N ARG A 76 7.30 -5.08 9.55
CA ARG A 76 7.74 -3.86 10.21
C ARG A 76 7.26 -2.63 9.46
N GLN A 77 7.18 -1.53 10.17
CA GLN A 77 6.92 -0.23 9.57
C GLN A 77 8.21 0.30 8.94
N ILE A 78 8.15 0.63 7.66
CA ILE A 78 9.28 1.19 6.92
C ILE A 78 9.37 2.69 7.13
N SER A 79 8.23 3.37 6.98
CA SER A 79 8.19 4.83 6.94
C SER A 79 6.80 5.32 7.35
N LEU A 80 6.79 6.54 7.86
CA LEU A 80 5.57 7.28 8.14
C LEU A 80 5.81 8.71 7.66
N ARG A 81 4.90 9.21 6.83
CA ARG A 81 4.99 10.61 6.36
C ARG A 81 3.63 11.26 6.32
N ILE A 82 3.61 12.57 6.49
CA ILE A 82 2.40 13.36 6.37
C ILE A 82 2.31 13.88 4.94
N HIS A 83 1.15 13.63 4.29
CA HIS A 83 0.92 14.13 2.94
C HIS A 83 0.87 15.66 3.00
N PRO A 84 1.64 16.37 2.15
CA PRO A 84 1.78 17.82 2.27
C PRO A 84 0.50 18.61 1.98
N GLN A 85 -0.46 18.05 1.26
CA GLN A 85 -1.63 18.77 0.78
C GLN A 85 -2.95 18.41 1.46
N ILE A 86 -3.10 17.18 1.93
CA ILE A 86 -4.40 16.70 2.42
C ILE A 86 -4.39 16.23 3.87
N LEU A 87 -3.36 16.50 4.62
CA LEU A 87 -3.25 16.22 6.06
C LEU A 87 -3.57 14.75 6.42
N VAL A 88 -3.19 13.81 5.59
CA VAL A 88 -3.24 12.39 5.93
C VAL A 88 -1.85 11.89 6.26
N THR A 89 -1.78 10.93 7.17
CA THR A 89 -0.53 10.25 7.50
C THR A 89 -0.48 8.94 6.73
N ILE A 90 0.57 8.76 5.94
CA ILE A 90 0.77 7.55 5.15
C ILE A 90 1.83 6.70 5.85
N VAL A 91 1.45 5.46 6.18
CA VAL A 91 2.34 4.50 6.82
C VAL A 91 2.63 3.39 5.82
N TYR A 92 3.91 3.11 5.61
CA TYR A 92 4.35 2.03 4.72
C TYR A 92 4.84 0.86 5.57
N HIS A 93 4.31 -0.33 5.28
CA HIS A 93 4.66 -1.57 5.99
C HIS A 93 5.37 -2.52 5.06
N LEU A 94 6.50 -3.07 5.50
CA LEU A 94 7.11 -4.20 4.81
C LEU A 94 6.28 -5.42 5.13
N CYS A 95 5.80 -6.11 4.12
CA CYS A 95 4.94 -7.28 4.29
C CYS A 95 5.52 -8.49 3.55
N GLU A 96 5.33 -9.67 4.13
CA GLU A 96 5.60 -10.92 3.45
C GLU A 96 4.28 -11.64 3.16
N LEU A 97 4.30 -12.55 2.19
CA LEU A 97 3.13 -13.35 1.87
C LEU A 97 3.02 -14.53 2.82
N ASN A 98 1.82 -14.75 3.37
CA ASN A 98 1.51 -15.99 4.10
C ASN A 98 1.29 -17.14 3.12
N SER A 99 0.93 -16.82 1.88
CA SER A 99 0.79 -17.77 0.78
C SER A 99 1.20 -17.06 -0.51
N GLU A 100 1.96 -17.74 -1.38
CA GLU A 100 2.39 -17.18 -2.67
C GLU A 100 1.22 -17.02 -3.65
N LYS A 101 0.10 -17.68 -3.38
CA LYS A 101 -1.11 -17.59 -4.22
C LYS A 101 -2.16 -16.75 -3.53
N GLN A 102 -3.04 -16.16 -4.33
CA GLN A 102 -4.24 -15.51 -3.80
C GLN A 102 -5.07 -16.52 -3.01
N VAL A 103 -5.56 -16.09 -1.86
CA VAL A 103 -6.38 -16.94 -0.99
C VAL A 103 -7.86 -16.60 -1.10
N ALA A 104 -8.19 -15.50 -1.77
CA ALA A 104 -9.56 -15.04 -1.96
C ALA A 104 -9.67 -14.25 -3.26
N GLU A 105 -10.91 -14.08 -3.74
CA GLU A 105 -11.18 -13.16 -4.85
C GLU A 105 -11.05 -11.71 -4.34
N PRO A 106 -10.46 -10.80 -5.13
CA PRO A 106 -10.48 -9.38 -4.79
C PRO A 106 -11.92 -8.88 -4.65
N ARG A 107 -12.18 -8.11 -3.61
CA ARG A 107 -13.52 -7.61 -3.30
C ARG A 107 -13.80 -6.22 -3.83
N GLU A 108 -12.81 -5.58 -4.47
CA GLU A 108 -12.90 -4.18 -4.88
C GLU A 108 -12.64 -4.00 -6.38
N PRO A 109 -13.33 -4.79 -7.26
CA PRO A 109 -13.08 -4.69 -8.71
C PRO A 109 -13.50 -3.35 -9.30
N HIS A 110 -14.33 -2.58 -8.59
CA HIS A 110 -14.75 -1.24 -9.00
C HIS A 110 -13.70 -0.16 -8.65
N GLU A 111 -12.74 -0.49 -7.81
CA GLU A 111 -11.67 0.43 -7.41
C GLU A 111 -10.31 0.03 -7.98
N VAL A 112 -10.08 -1.28 -8.15
CA VAL A 112 -8.81 -1.83 -8.61
C VAL A 112 -8.99 -2.42 -10.00
N ALA A 113 -8.35 -1.81 -10.99
CA ALA A 113 -8.45 -2.24 -12.38
C ALA A 113 -7.47 -3.36 -12.72
N GLU A 114 -6.33 -3.41 -12.04
CA GLU A 114 -5.28 -4.38 -12.34
C GLU A 114 -4.42 -4.64 -11.10
N ILE A 115 -3.97 -5.88 -10.95
CA ILE A 115 -3.05 -6.32 -9.90
C ILE A 115 -1.84 -6.88 -10.60
N LYS A 116 -0.62 -6.45 -10.20
CA LYS A 116 0.58 -6.84 -10.91
C LYS A 116 1.76 -7.00 -9.96
N TRP A 117 2.58 -8.01 -10.21
CA TRP A 117 3.89 -8.17 -9.57
C TRP A 117 4.93 -7.53 -10.48
N VAL A 118 5.73 -6.61 -9.94
CA VAL A 118 6.74 -5.90 -10.73
C VAL A 118 8.11 -6.01 -10.06
N LYS A 119 9.15 -5.92 -10.87
CA LYS A 119 10.52 -5.88 -10.33
C LYS A 119 10.72 -4.55 -9.60
N PRO A 120 11.52 -4.52 -8.52
CA PRO A 120 11.76 -3.29 -7.76
C PRO A 120 12.17 -2.10 -8.65
N GLU A 121 13.05 -2.33 -9.62
CA GLU A 121 13.52 -1.25 -10.51
C GLU A 121 12.41 -0.65 -11.39
N GLU A 122 11.31 -1.37 -11.60
CA GLU A 122 10.17 -0.86 -12.37
C GLU A 122 9.24 0.05 -11.56
N VAL A 123 9.36 0.00 -10.23
CA VAL A 123 8.50 0.79 -9.34
C VAL A 123 8.59 2.29 -9.64
N ARG A 124 9.79 2.80 -9.91
CA ARG A 124 9.98 4.22 -10.22
C ARG A 124 9.26 4.64 -11.51
N ASN A 125 9.06 3.72 -12.44
CA ASN A 125 8.36 4.00 -13.68
C ASN A 125 6.84 4.03 -13.48
N LEU A 126 6.35 3.29 -12.50
CA LEU A 126 4.92 3.18 -12.23
C LEU A 126 4.43 4.23 -11.25
N ILE A 127 5.22 4.55 -10.22
CA ILE A 127 4.88 5.61 -9.28
C ILE A 127 5.40 6.92 -9.83
N THR A 128 4.49 7.66 -10.44
CA THR A 128 4.81 8.93 -11.11
C THR A 128 4.67 10.15 -10.21
N THR A 129 4.33 9.92 -8.95
CA THR A 129 4.24 10.96 -7.91
C THR A 129 5.47 10.81 -6.98
N ASP A 130 5.27 11.08 -5.69
CA ASP A 130 6.37 11.02 -4.72
C ASP A 130 6.59 9.60 -4.23
N LEU A 131 7.72 8.99 -4.62
CA LEU A 131 8.14 7.73 -4.05
C LEU A 131 8.88 8.01 -2.74
N ASP A 132 8.39 7.41 -1.65
CA ASP A 132 9.01 7.57 -0.34
C ASP A 132 10.46 7.06 -0.35
N SER A 133 11.38 7.88 0.17
CA SER A 133 12.82 7.58 0.13
C SER A 133 13.20 6.33 0.93
N LYS A 134 12.52 6.07 2.04
CA LYS A 134 12.78 4.88 2.86
C LYS A 134 12.24 3.62 2.20
N VAL A 135 11.13 3.74 1.49
CA VAL A 135 10.60 2.64 0.67
C VAL A 135 11.58 2.33 -0.46
N ALA A 136 12.05 3.34 -1.17
CA ALA A 136 13.03 3.17 -2.24
C ALA A 136 14.29 2.47 -1.73
N LYS A 137 14.80 2.89 -0.58
CA LYS A 137 15.97 2.29 0.05
C LYS A 137 15.72 0.81 0.40
N THR A 138 14.55 0.51 0.95
CA THR A 138 14.16 -0.86 1.31
C THR A 138 14.12 -1.76 0.07
N LEU A 139 13.68 -1.22 -1.06
CA LEU A 139 13.62 -1.95 -2.34
C LEU A 139 14.94 -1.97 -3.08
N GLY A 140 15.94 -1.21 -2.65
CA GLY A 140 17.23 -1.14 -3.29
C GLY A 140 17.25 -0.35 -4.58
N ILE A 141 16.42 0.64 -4.69
CA ILE A 141 16.28 1.45 -5.90
C ILE A 141 16.57 2.92 -5.70
#